data_6995423f2927462caf38f2a422823ecc
#
_entry.id   6995423f2927462caf38f2a422823ecc
#
_cell.length_a   1.000
_cell.length_b   1.000
_cell.length_c   1.000
_cell.angle_alpha   90.00
_cell.angle_beta   90.00
_cell.angle_gamma   90.00
#
_symmetry.space_group_name_H-M   'P 1'
#
loop_
_entity.id
_entity.type
_entity.pdbx_description
1 polymer ?
#
loop_
_entity_poly.entity_id
_entity_poly.type
_entity_poly.pdbx_seq_one_letter_code
_entity_poly.pdbx_strand_id
1 'polypeptide(L)'
;MRRVFESRKRLSVSSSEALREPLGAVVSAVLVMAVLMTLAAGPILAAGPPIFGFEPVGFQVTLNGKELQGVEVYQAQSAGAFLILSEELGAPVLLRMRDGQVETLDLMKVNHNANGTVDVLAGATLAAQGGFQVNADRTGVMFMVGGQTAELKEKPPLLGSQQAAGLKAYDPHYQRTAEAYSPSDPIVEKLREQDKDVKVSVFFGTWCGACKQMVPRIMAVADRLEGSKITFDFYGLPPGIAGDPEAGRMGIQAVPTGVVFVDGKEAGRISGNGWRVPELAINNLLVNGQS
;
A
#
# COMPACT_ATOMS: atom_id res chain seq x y z
N MET A 1 -65.76 24.49 -10.33
CA MET A 1 -65.98 25.96 -10.22
C MET A 1 -64.77 26.63 -10.84
N ARG A 2 -64.90 27.09 -12.13
CA ARG A 2 -65.10 28.52 -12.53
C ARG A 2 -63.90 29.35 -12.08
N ARG A 3 -63.21 30.11 -12.90
CA ARG A 3 -63.24 30.71 -14.28
C ARG A 3 -61.88 31.37 -14.47
N VAL A 4 -61.11 31.26 -15.57
CA VAL A 4 -61.23 32.04 -16.82
C VAL A 4 -61.17 33.54 -16.64
N PHE A 5 -60.15 34.20 -17.26
CA PHE A 5 -60.23 35.37 -18.15
C PHE A 5 -58.78 35.80 -18.46
N GLU A 6 -58.23 35.63 -19.61
CA GLU A 6 -58.25 36.34 -20.90
C GLU A 6 -58.24 37.88 -20.81
N SER A 7 -57.26 38.53 -21.46
CA SER A 7 -57.40 39.51 -22.51
C SER A 7 -56.08 40.16 -22.88
N ARG A 8 -55.51 39.89 -24.00
CA ARG A 8 -55.44 40.66 -25.26
C ARG A 8 -55.45 42.19 -25.11
N LYS A 9 -54.37 42.83 -25.71
CA LYS A 9 -54.54 43.80 -26.80
C LYS A 9 -53.24 44.16 -27.50
N ARG A 10 -53.41 44.12 -28.79
CA ARG A 10 -52.54 44.55 -29.87
C ARG A 10 -52.57 46.08 -30.05
N LEU A 11 -51.73 46.45 -30.98
CA LEU A 11 -51.77 47.52 -32.02
C LEU A 11 -50.57 48.47 -31.87
N SER A 12 -49.91 48.99 -32.83
CA SER A 12 -49.80 48.88 -34.28
C SER A 12 -48.87 50.03 -34.74
N VAL A 13 -47.94 49.69 -35.62
CA VAL A 13 -47.61 50.36 -36.90
C VAL A 13 -47.46 51.89 -36.94
N SER A 14 -46.35 52.38 -37.48
CA SER A 14 -46.22 53.30 -38.61
C SER A 14 -44.74 53.66 -38.82
N SER A 15 -44.11 53.25 -39.80
CA SER A 15 -43.84 53.74 -41.18
C SER A 15 -43.31 55.17 -41.25
N SER A 16 -42.18 55.29 -41.89
CA SER A 16 -41.78 56.02 -43.05
C SER A 16 -40.50 56.82 -42.91
N GLU A 17 -39.60 56.51 -43.82
CA GLU A 17 -38.92 57.39 -44.81
C GLU A 17 -37.93 58.43 -44.23
N ALA A 18 -36.80 58.69 -44.77
CA ALA A 18 -36.18 58.54 -46.08
C ALA A 18 -34.69 58.92 -46.00
N LEU A 19 -33.94 58.29 -46.83
CA LEU A 19 -32.79 58.80 -47.61
C LEU A 19 -31.97 59.99 -47.11
N ARG A 20 -30.67 59.76 -46.91
CA ARG A 20 -29.56 60.50 -47.55
C ARG A 20 -28.21 59.92 -47.19
N GLU A 21 -27.57 59.31 -48.15
CA GLU A 21 -26.10 59.30 -48.21
C GLU A 21 -25.60 60.69 -48.64
N PRO A 22 -24.39 61.14 -48.28
CA PRO A 22 -23.23 60.67 -49.03
C PRO A 22 -21.86 60.68 -48.31
N LEU A 23 -20.98 59.89 -48.89
CA LEU A 23 -19.54 60.14 -49.06
C LEU A 23 -18.56 60.18 -47.89
N GLY A 24 -17.77 59.15 -47.80
CA GLY A 24 -16.32 59.37 -47.77
C GLY A 24 -15.66 59.38 -46.39
N ALA A 25 -15.26 58.23 -45.88
CA ALA A 25 -13.96 58.12 -45.18
C ALA A 25 -13.52 56.65 -45.14
N VAL A 26 -12.48 56.38 -45.88
CA VAL A 26 -11.71 55.13 -45.75
C VAL A 26 -11.07 55.18 -44.40
N VAL A 27 -11.59 54.37 -43.42
CA VAL A 27 -10.90 54.10 -42.19
C VAL A 27 -10.39 52.64 -42.26
N SER A 28 -9.09 52.53 -42.44
CA SER A 28 -8.32 51.27 -42.32
C SER A 28 -8.68 50.59 -41.03
N ALA A 29 -9.41 49.52 -41.11
CA ALA A 29 -9.56 48.57 -39.99
C ALA A 29 -8.25 47.79 -39.85
N VAL A 30 -7.35 48.26 -38.98
CA VAL A 30 -6.24 47.48 -38.48
C VAL A 30 -6.84 46.41 -37.59
N LEU A 31 -6.99 45.21 -38.14
CA LEU A 31 -7.34 44.01 -37.42
C LEU A 31 -6.18 43.67 -36.48
N VAL A 32 -6.21 44.15 -35.24
CA VAL A 32 -5.31 43.69 -34.18
C VAL A 32 -5.73 42.28 -33.84
N MET A 33 -5.10 41.33 -34.51
CA MET A 33 -5.18 39.91 -34.18
C MET A 33 -4.40 39.73 -32.86
N ALA A 34 -5.09 39.83 -31.72
CA ALA A 34 -4.56 39.43 -30.43
C ALA A 34 -4.36 37.90 -30.48
N VAL A 35 -3.19 37.45 -30.85
CA VAL A 35 -2.74 36.09 -30.64
C VAL A 35 -2.65 35.92 -29.13
N LEU A 36 -3.68 35.36 -28.54
CA LEU A 36 -3.60 34.78 -27.19
C LEU A 36 -2.61 33.59 -27.30
N MET A 37 -1.33 33.87 -27.04
CA MET A 37 -0.40 32.83 -26.65
C MET A 37 -0.89 32.30 -25.29
N THR A 38 -1.66 31.21 -25.32
CA THR A 38 -1.78 30.34 -24.16
C THR A 38 -0.38 29.79 -23.92
N LEU A 39 0.37 30.43 -23.03
CA LEU A 39 1.53 29.81 -22.44
C LEU A 39 0.98 28.51 -21.79
N ALA A 40 1.18 27.38 -22.46
CA ALA A 40 1.08 26.10 -21.80
C ALA A 40 2.09 26.18 -20.65
N ALA A 41 1.58 26.35 -19.41
CA ALA A 41 2.40 26.24 -18.24
C ALA A 41 2.98 24.82 -18.26
N GLY A 42 4.24 24.72 -18.65
CA GLY A 42 4.98 23.48 -18.54
C GLY A 42 4.94 23.01 -17.07
N PRO A 43 5.18 21.73 -16.82
CA PRO A 43 5.17 21.21 -15.46
C PRO A 43 6.11 22.07 -14.60
N ILE A 44 5.60 22.53 -13.46
CA ILE A 44 6.39 23.29 -12.49
C ILE A 44 7.41 22.30 -11.91
N LEU A 45 8.65 22.43 -12.34
CA LEU A 45 9.78 21.66 -11.83
C LEU A 45 10.28 22.36 -10.56
N ALA A 46 10.12 21.73 -9.40
CA ALA A 46 10.64 22.22 -8.14
C ALA A 46 11.73 21.26 -7.63
N ALA A 47 12.82 21.81 -7.08
CA ALA A 47 13.79 21.00 -6.37
C ALA A 47 13.21 20.59 -5.01
N GLY A 48 13.02 19.29 -4.79
CA GLY A 48 12.46 18.75 -3.56
C GLY A 48 13.50 18.66 -2.42
N PRO A 49 13.04 18.71 -1.15
CA PRO A 49 13.87 18.31 -0.02
C PRO A 49 14.17 16.81 -0.08
N PRO A 50 15.27 16.36 0.56
CA PRO A 50 15.55 14.93 0.63
C PRO A 50 14.51 14.23 1.51
N ILE A 51 14.20 12.98 1.17
CA ILE A 51 13.37 12.08 1.99
C ILE A 51 14.16 10.79 2.18
N PHE A 52 14.44 10.44 3.43
CA PHE A 52 15.26 9.30 3.80
C PHE A 52 14.44 8.14 4.37
N GLY A 53 14.99 6.94 4.25
CA GLY A 53 14.51 5.76 4.93
C GLY A 53 13.19 5.24 4.37
N PHE A 54 13.01 5.23 3.07
CA PHE A 54 11.94 4.50 2.43
C PHE A 54 12.19 2.99 2.58
N GLU A 55 11.30 2.32 3.28
CA GLU A 55 11.34 0.87 3.50
C GLU A 55 10.50 0.14 2.45
N PRO A 56 10.96 -1.00 1.88
CA PRO A 56 10.15 -1.77 0.94
C PRO A 56 8.90 -2.32 1.63
N VAL A 57 7.76 -2.24 0.93
CA VAL A 57 6.44 -2.67 1.40
C VAL A 57 5.69 -3.44 0.33
N GLY A 58 4.83 -4.39 0.78
CA GLY A 58 4.06 -5.25 -0.10
C GLY A 58 2.74 -4.61 -0.54
N PHE A 59 2.78 -3.78 -1.57
CA PHE A 59 1.60 -3.22 -2.22
C PHE A 59 1.47 -3.74 -3.65
N GLN A 60 0.26 -3.66 -4.21
CA GLN A 60 -0.04 -3.92 -5.61
C GLN A 60 -0.17 -2.59 -6.34
N VAL A 61 0.41 -2.51 -7.53
CA VAL A 61 0.26 -1.34 -8.41
C VAL A 61 -0.37 -1.79 -9.72
N THR A 62 -1.40 -1.08 -10.15
CA THR A 62 -2.00 -1.27 -11.48
C THR A 62 -1.81 -0.03 -12.35
N LEU A 63 -1.74 -0.22 -13.64
CA LEU A 63 -1.73 0.86 -14.66
C LEU A 63 -2.83 0.56 -15.66
N ASN A 64 -3.80 1.47 -15.80
CA ASN A 64 -5.00 1.28 -16.61
C ASN A 64 -5.74 -0.05 -16.30
N GLY A 65 -5.77 -0.44 -15.02
CA GLY A 65 -6.42 -1.65 -14.54
C GLY A 65 -5.62 -2.95 -14.72
N LYS A 66 -4.43 -2.90 -15.35
CA LYS A 66 -3.52 -4.04 -15.47
C LYS A 66 -2.49 -4.00 -14.35
N GLU A 67 -2.31 -5.10 -13.63
CA GLU A 67 -1.29 -5.22 -12.59
C GLU A 67 0.12 -5.17 -13.18
N LEU A 68 0.95 -4.30 -12.60
CA LEU A 68 2.36 -4.18 -12.97
C LEU A 68 3.17 -5.29 -12.32
N GLN A 69 4.12 -5.84 -13.08
CA GLN A 69 5.06 -6.85 -12.60
C GLN A 69 6.42 -6.21 -12.30
N GLY A 70 7.14 -6.76 -11.32
CA GLY A 70 8.47 -6.25 -10.96
C GLY A 70 8.47 -4.83 -10.41
N VAL A 71 7.31 -4.34 -9.97
CA VAL A 71 7.20 -3.04 -9.32
C VAL A 71 7.73 -3.08 -7.90
N GLU A 72 8.52 -2.11 -7.54
CA GLU A 72 9.02 -1.93 -6.18
C GLU A 72 8.27 -0.76 -5.53
N VAL A 73 7.70 -1.01 -4.36
CA VAL A 73 7.00 0.01 -3.57
C VAL A 73 7.70 0.18 -2.25
N TYR A 74 7.98 1.42 -1.91
CA TYR A 74 8.65 1.81 -0.66
C TYR A 74 7.81 2.82 0.11
N GLN A 75 7.90 2.80 1.43
CA GLN A 75 7.19 3.72 2.31
C GLN A 75 8.14 4.40 3.29
N ALA A 76 8.10 5.73 3.35
CA ALA A 76 8.70 6.52 4.40
C ALA A 76 7.60 6.97 5.38
N GLN A 77 7.40 6.23 6.47
CA GLN A 77 6.31 6.49 7.42
C GLN A 77 6.43 7.90 8.05
N SER A 78 7.63 8.31 8.44
CA SER A 78 7.90 9.61 9.04
C SER A 78 7.55 10.78 8.12
N ALA A 79 7.78 10.61 6.82
CA ALA A 79 7.41 11.59 5.79
C ALA A 79 5.95 11.48 5.35
N GLY A 80 5.28 10.34 5.62
CA GLY A 80 3.96 10.03 5.09
C GLY A 80 3.99 9.93 3.57
N ALA A 81 4.98 9.25 3.01
CA ALA A 81 5.20 9.18 1.57
C ALA A 81 5.39 7.73 1.09
N PHE A 82 4.95 7.47 -0.15
CA PHE A 82 5.28 6.27 -0.91
C PHE A 82 6.14 6.63 -2.11
N LEU A 83 7.11 5.78 -2.43
CA LEU A 83 7.90 5.82 -3.65
C LEU A 83 7.64 4.55 -4.43
N ILE A 84 7.27 4.68 -5.71
CA ILE A 84 6.98 3.58 -6.61
C ILE A 84 8.00 3.60 -7.73
N LEU A 85 8.71 2.50 -7.90
CA LEU A 85 9.69 2.30 -8.97
C LEU A 85 9.17 1.23 -9.92
N SER A 86 9.01 1.58 -11.19
CA SER A 86 8.63 0.66 -12.26
C SER A 86 9.02 1.26 -13.61
N GLU A 87 9.55 0.45 -14.50
CA GLU A 87 9.86 0.86 -15.87
C GLU A 87 8.60 1.26 -16.64
N GLU A 88 7.47 0.56 -16.40
CA GLU A 88 6.19 0.82 -17.07
C GLU A 88 5.59 2.20 -16.70
N LEU A 89 5.98 2.80 -15.58
CA LEU A 89 5.57 4.15 -15.19
C LEU A 89 6.42 5.26 -15.83
N GLY A 90 7.53 4.90 -16.47
CA GLY A 90 8.43 5.81 -17.16
C GLY A 90 9.33 6.68 -16.26
N ALA A 91 8.97 6.87 -15.00
CA ALA A 91 9.74 7.57 -13.98
C ALA A 91 9.32 7.10 -12.57
N PRO A 92 10.19 7.25 -11.55
CA PRO A 92 9.81 7.08 -10.16
C PRO A 92 8.64 7.98 -9.78
N VAL A 93 7.64 7.43 -9.08
CA VAL A 93 6.46 8.16 -8.62
C VAL A 93 6.51 8.33 -7.12
N LEU A 94 6.40 9.57 -6.66
CA LEU A 94 6.33 9.96 -5.26
C LEU A 94 4.89 10.36 -4.91
N LEU A 95 4.27 9.62 -3.98
CA LEU A 95 2.98 9.96 -3.41
C LEU A 95 3.17 10.56 -2.03
N ARG A 96 2.77 11.81 -1.82
CA ARG A 96 2.81 12.46 -0.51
C ARG A 96 1.42 12.43 0.12
N MET A 97 1.24 11.53 1.08
CA MET A 97 -0.07 11.24 1.67
C MET A 97 -0.65 12.39 2.49
N ARG A 98 0.21 13.28 3.01
CA ARG A 98 -0.22 14.40 3.89
C ARG A 98 -0.88 15.54 3.11
N ASP A 99 -0.37 15.82 1.93
CA ASP A 99 -0.80 16.95 1.08
C ASP A 99 -1.50 16.47 -0.21
N GLY A 100 -1.66 15.16 -0.36
CA GLY A 100 -2.41 14.57 -1.47
C GLY A 100 -1.71 14.70 -2.82
N GLN A 101 -0.40 14.97 -2.86
CA GLN A 101 0.34 15.25 -4.08
C GLN A 101 0.93 13.98 -4.70
N VAL A 102 0.91 13.98 -6.04
CA VAL A 102 1.58 12.98 -6.89
C VAL A 102 2.63 13.69 -7.72
N GLU A 103 3.85 13.23 -7.66
CA GLU A 103 4.99 13.79 -8.36
C GLU A 103 5.81 12.67 -9.02
N THR A 104 6.43 12.96 -10.14
CA THR A 104 7.51 12.13 -10.69
C THR A 104 8.85 12.77 -10.41
N LEU A 105 9.90 11.97 -10.34
CA LEU A 105 11.25 12.46 -10.05
C LEU A 105 12.32 11.74 -10.88
N ASP A 106 13.54 12.31 -10.88
CA ASP A 106 14.69 11.72 -11.56
C ASP A 106 15.13 10.42 -10.88
N LEU A 107 15.24 9.33 -11.62
CA LEU A 107 15.76 8.07 -11.11
C LEU A 107 17.19 8.23 -10.54
N MET A 108 18.01 9.12 -11.11
CA MET A 108 19.36 9.45 -10.61
C MET A 108 19.38 10.01 -9.17
N LYS A 109 18.23 10.44 -8.66
CA LYS A 109 18.06 10.95 -7.30
C LYS A 109 17.50 9.92 -6.34
N VAL A 110 17.28 8.70 -6.79
CA VAL A 110 16.89 7.55 -5.97
C VAL A 110 18.15 6.76 -5.61
N ASN A 111 18.47 6.70 -4.33
CA ASN A 111 19.64 6.00 -3.82
C ASN A 111 19.23 4.72 -3.09
N HIS A 112 19.72 3.58 -3.53
CA HIS A 112 19.50 2.28 -2.89
C HIS A 112 20.59 2.04 -1.85
N ASN A 113 20.20 1.81 -0.61
CA ASN A 113 21.10 1.55 0.50
C ASN A 113 21.37 0.05 0.66
N ALA A 114 22.52 -0.31 1.22
CA ALA A 114 22.89 -1.71 1.43
C ALA A 114 21.94 -2.50 2.36
N ASN A 115 21.18 -1.79 3.21
CA ASN A 115 20.16 -2.38 4.08
C ASN A 115 18.80 -2.57 3.40
N GLY A 116 18.69 -2.36 2.09
CA GLY A 116 17.46 -2.50 1.31
C GLY A 116 16.49 -1.32 1.43
N THR A 117 16.85 -0.25 2.14
CA THR A 117 16.06 1.00 2.11
C THR A 117 16.44 1.84 0.90
N VAL A 118 15.60 2.82 0.60
CA VAL A 118 15.82 3.77 -0.48
C VAL A 118 15.71 5.20 0.05
N ASP A 119 16.50 6.11 -0.50
CA ASP A 119 16.44 7.53 -0.19
C ASP A 119 16.17 8.34 -1.47
N VAL A 120 15.37 9.39 -1.34
CA VAL A 120 15.28 10.45 -2.35
C VAL A 120 16.24 11.55 -1.96
N LEU A 121 17.25 11.80 -2.79
CA LEU A 121 18.32 12.75 -2.53
C LEU A 121 17.86 14.21 -2.70
N ALA A 122 18.53 15.13 -2.01
CA ALA A 122 18.30 16.55 -2.18
C ALA A 122 18.45 17.01 -3.65
N GLY A 123 17.64 17.97 -4.05
CA GLY A 123 17.66 18.53 -5.39
C GLY A 123 17.08 17.55 -6.44
N ALA A 124 16.27 16.58 -6.05
CA ALA A 124 15.44 15.83 -6.98
C ALA A 124 14.50 16.80 -7.72
N THR A 125 14.49 16.73 -9.05
CA THR A 125 13.56 17.49 -9.85
C THR A 125 12.19 16.85 -9.77
N LEU A 126 11.24 17.52 -9.10
CA LEU A 126 9.88 17.04 -8.92
C LEU A 126 8.99 17.62 -10.02
N ALA A 127 8.31 16.76 -10.77
CA ALA A 127 7.32 17.14 -11.76
C ALA A 127 5.92 16.75 -11.26
N ALA A 128 5.10 17.75 -10.94
CA ALA A 128 3.74 17.55 -10.44
C ALA A 128 2.89 16.80 -11.47
N GLN A 129 2.20 15.75 -11.03
CA GLN A 129 1.23 14.97 -11.81
C GLN A 129 -0.20 15.26 -11.37
N GLY A 130 -0.39 16.01 -10.30
CA GLY A 130 -1.70 16.33 -9.69
C GLY A 130 -1.86 15.72 -8.31
N GLY A 131 -3.10 15.38 -7.98
CA GLY A 131 -3.45 14.72 -6.71
C GLY A 131 -3.84 13.27 -6.92
N PHE A 132 -4.12 12.58 -5.80
CA PHE A 132 -4.71 11.25 -5.81
C PHE A 132 -6.09 11.23 -5.15
N GLN A 133 -6.85 10.19 -5.39
CA GLN A 133 -8.14 9.93 -4.76
C GLN A 133 -8.09 8.57 -4.04
N VAL A 134 -8.65 8.51 -2.84
CA VAL A 134 -8.82 7.24 -2.13
C VAL A 134 -9.87 6.41 -2.87
N ASN A 135 -9.59 5.14 -3.15
CA ASN A 135 -10.53 4.25 -3.81
C ASN A 135 -11.77 3.96 -2.92
N ALA A 136 -12.84 3.44 -3.53
CA ALA A 136 -14.14 3.30 -2.86
C ALA A 136 -14.10 2.37 -1.62
N ASP A 137 -13.27 1.35 -1.64
CA ASP A 137 -13.09 0.38 -0.55
C ASP A 137 -12.04 0.82 0.49
N ARG A 138 -11.38 1.97 0.26
CA ARG A 138 -10.33 2.55 1.11
C ARG A 138 -9.10 1.68 1.30
N THR A 139 -8.85 0.76 0.39
CA THR A 139 -7.66 -0.13 0.41
C THR A 139 -6.49 0.46 -0.36
N GLY A 140 -6.68 1.58 -1.07
CA GLY A 140 -5.65 2.19 -1.88
C GLY A 140 -6.00 3.57 -2.40
N VAL A 141 -5.17 4.07 -3.29
CA VAL A 141 -5.30 5.39 -3.92
C VAL A 141 -5.16 5.28 -5.43
N MET A 142 -5.96 6.06 -6.15
CA MET A 142 -5.93 6.21 -7.60
C MET A 142 -5.32 7.56 -7.96
N PHE A 143 -4.46 7.60 -8.95
CA PHE A 143 -3.77 8.81 -9.41
C PHE A 143 -3.45 8.76 -10.89
N MET A 144 -3.10 9.91 -11.45
CA MET A 144 -2.63 10.02 -12.83
C MET A 144 -1.10 10.09 -12.88
N VAL A 145 -0.49 9.41 -13.81
CA VAL A 145 0.93 9.52 -14.13
C VAL A 145 1.13 9.36 -15.64
N GLY A 146 1.83 10.31 -16.27
CA GLY A 146 2.05 10.27 -17.73
C GLY A 146 0.76 10.18 -18.57
N GLY A 147 -0.36 10.74 -18.08
CA GLY A 147 -1.66 10.66 -18.74
C GLY A 147 -2.39 9.32 -18.58
N GLN A 148 -1.87 8.39 -17.78
CA GLN A 148 -2.46 7.09 -17.51
C GLN A 148 -2.97 7.02 -16.07
N THR A 149 -4.00 6.20 -15.84
CA THR A 149 -4.54 5.97 -14.49
C THR A 149 -3.76 4.85 -13.80
N ALA A 150 -3.15 5.17 -12.68
CA ALA A 150 -2.48 4.20 -11.81
C ALA A 150 -3.25 4.04 -10.49
N GLU A 151 -3.13 2.88 -9.88
CA GLU A 151 -3.67 2.59 -8.55
C GLU A 151 -2.60 1.91 -7.70
N LEU A 152 -2.37 2.43 -6.51
CA LEU A 152 -1.60 1.79 -5.45
C LEU A 152 -2.57 1.27 -4.40
N LYS A 153 -2.59 -0.04 -4.14
CA LYS A 153 -3.50 -0.65 -3.16
C LYS A 153 -2.86 -1.78 -2.38
N GLU A 154 -3.45 -2.08 -1.23
CA GLU A 154 -3.08 -3.25 -0.46
C GLU A 154 -3.29 -4.54 -1.28
N LYS A 155 -2.36 -5.49 -1.16
CA LYS A 155 -2.54 -6.82 -1.74
C LYS A 155 -3.69 -7.55 -1.04
N PRO A 156 -4.46 -8.40 -1.76
CA PRO A 156 -5.42 -9.29 -1.12
C PRO A 156 -4.75 -10.11 -0.02
N PRO A 157 -5.42 -10.34 1.13
CA PRO A 157 -4.82 -11.09 2.22
C PRO A 157 -4.44 -12.51 1.80
N LEU A 158 -3.30 -13.00 2.32
CA LEU A 158 -2.95 -14.41 2.20
C LEU A 158 -3.93 -15.23 3.04
N LEU A 159 -4.54 -16.25 2.45
CA LEU A 159 -5.54 -17.10 3.10
C LEU A 159 -5.08 -18.57 3.07
N GLY A 160 -5.49 -19.32 4.13
CA GLY A 160 -5.17 -20.74 4.23
C GLY A 160 -3.70 -21.03 4.56
N SER A 161 -3.28 -22.26 4.32
CA SER A 161 -1.92 -22.71 4.63
C SER A 161 -0.87 -22.00 3.76
N GLN A 162 0.17 -21.49 4.39
CA GLN A 162 1.25 -20.72 3.79
C GLN A 162 2.60 -21.28 4.23
N GLN A 163 3.60 -21.11 3.37
CA GLN A 163 4.99 -21.32 3.72
C GLN A 163 5.66 -19.98 4.08
N ALA A 164 6.69 -19.99 4.92
CA ALA A 164 7.42 -18.78 5.29
C ALA A 164 7.93 -18.01 4.04
N ALA A 165 8.38 -18.71 3.00
CA ALA A 165 8.77 -18.11 1.74
C ALA A 165 7.63 -17.32 1.06
N GLY A 166 6.38 -17.80 1.17
CA GLY A 166 5.21 -17.11 0.64
C GLY A 166 4.94 -15.77 1.35
N LEU A 167 5.14 -15.73 2.68
CA LEU A 167 5.02 -14.50 3.46
C LEU A 167 6.10 -13.48 3.06
N LYS A 168 7.36 -13.95 2.93
CA LYS A 168 8.50 -13.11 2.50
C LYS A 168 8.28 -12.51 1.10
N ALA A 169 7.75 -13.31 0.17
CA ALA A 169 7.42 -12.85 -1.19
C ALA A 169 6.19 -11.91 -1.24
N TYR A 170 5.24 -12.09 -0.32
CA TYR A 170 4.05 -11.25 -0.24
C TYR A 170 4.39 -9.82 0.19
N ASP A 171 5.20 -9.67 1.24
CA ASP A 171 5.62 -8.37 1.76
C ASP A 171 7.07 -8.46 2.26
N PRO A 172 8.03 -7.71 1.66
CA PRO A 172 9.42 -7.68 2.08
C PRO A 172 9.65 -7.32 3.56
N HIS A 173 8.67 -6.70 4.20
CA HIS A 173 8.70 -6.40 5.63
C HIS A 173 8.85 -7.67 6.48
N TYR A 174 8.21 -8.79 6.08
CA TYR A 174 8.32 -10.06 6.81
C TYR A 174 9.78 -10.56 6.83
N GLN A 175 10.44 -10.51 5.67
CA GLN A 175 11.84 -10.93 5.58
C GLN A 175 12.75 -10.06 6.43
N ARG A 176 12.69 -8.73 6.26
CA ARG A 176 13.56 -7.78 6.96
C ARG A 176 13.37 -7.84 8.48
N THR A 177 12.13 -7.96 8.94
CA THR A 177 11.84 -8.05 10.37
C THR A 177 12.28 -9.40 10.95
N ALA A 178 12.20 -10.50 10.19
CA ALA A 178 12.73 -11.79 10.59
C ALA A 178 14.26 -11.76 10.70
N GLU A 179 14.96 -11.19 9.72
CA GLU A 179 16.43 -11.03 9.72
C GLU A 179 16.93 -10.13 10.86
N ALA A 180 16.14 -9.12 11.25
CA ALA A 180 16.47 -8.24 12.36
C ALA A 180 16.25 -8.87 13.76
N TYR A 181 15.52 -9.99 13.82
CA TYR A 181 15.28 -10.70 15.07
C TYR A 181 16.32 -11.79 15.30
N SER A 182 16.96 -11.77 16.48
CA SER A 182 17.93 -12.78 16.90
C SER A 182 17.34 -13.64 18.01
N PRO A 183 16.86 -14.86 17.71
CA PRO A 183 16.42 -15.79 18.74
C PRO A 183 17.55 -16.17 19.70
N SER A 184 17.21 -16.42 20.97
CA SER A 184 18.17 -16.81 22.00
C SER A 184 18.83 -18.17 21.71
N ASP A 185 20.15 -18.17 21.46
CA ASP A 185 20.87 -19.39 21.12
C ASP A 185 20.71 -20.51 22.16
N PRO A 186 20.80 -20.27 23.50
CA PRO A 186 20.60 -21.33 24.47
C PRO A 186 19.21 -21.96 24.42
N ILE A 187 18.18 -21.18 24.08
CA ILE A 187 16.80 -21.68 23.99
C ILE A 187 16.62 -22.46 22.67
N VAL A 188 17.18 -21.95 21.57
CA VAL A 188 17.13 -22.61 20.27
C VAL A 188 17.80 -23.98 20.34
N GLU A 189 19.01 -24.08 20.95
CA GLU A 189 19.70 -25.37 21.11
C GLU A 189 18.86 -26.35 21.95
N LYS A 190 18.28 -25.88 23.06
CA LYS A 190 17.38 -26.72 23.86
C LYS A 190 16.14 -27.20 23.09
N LEU A 191 15.61 -26.35 22.19
CA LEU A 191 14.51 -26.74 21.31
C LEU A 191 14.94 -27.76 20.25
N ARG A 192 16.19 -27.67 19.73
CA ARG A 192 16.74 -28.63 18.77
C ARG A 192 16.91 -30.04 19.37
N GLU A 193 17.21 -30.10 20.66
CA GLU A 193 17.39 -31.38 21.39
C GLU A 193 16.06 -32.09 21.68
N GLN A 194 14.93 -31.50 21.26
CA GLN A 194 13.61 -32.07 21.49
C GLN A 194 13.48 -33.39 20.72
N ASP A 195 13.13 -34.48 21.43
CA ASP A 195 12.95 -35.82 20.89
C ASP A 195 11.54 -36.13 20.42
N LYS A 196 10.55 -35.30 20.83
CA LYS A 196 9.14 -35.43 20.45
C LYS A 196 8.85 -34.62 19.15
N ASP A 197 7.86 -35.08 18.43
CA ASP A 197 7.36 -34.35 17.26
C ASP A 197 6.53 -33.14 17.70
N VAL A 198 7.02 -31.95 17.38
CA VAL A 198 6.37 -30.70 17.74
C VAL A 198 5.89 -29.99 16.48
N LYS A 199 4.63 -29.58 16.47
CA LYS A 199 4.07 -28.72 15.43
C LYS A 199 3.62 -27.40 16.04
N VAL A 200 4.05 -26.28 15.45
CA VAL A 200 3.61 -24.94 15.80
C VAL A 200 2.77 -24.38 14.66
N SER A 201 1.46 -24.29 14.87
CA SER A 201 0.52 -23.70 13.92
C SER A 201 0.29 -22.23 14.23
N VAL A 202 0.71 -21.34 13.33
CA VAL A 202 0.68 -19.89 13.48
C VAL A 202 -0.48 -19.32 12.69
N PHE A 203 -1.52 -18.88 13.36
CA PHE A 203 -2.67 -18.20 12.75
C PHE A 203 -2.42 -16.71 12.70
N PHE A 204 -2.52 -16.12 11.51
CA PHE A 204 -2.19 -14.71 11.28
C PHE A 204 -3.11 -14.06 10.23
N GLY A 205 -3.09 -12.72 10.16
CA GLY A 205 -3.69 -11.96 9.07
C GLY A 205 -2.68 -10.96 8.50
N THR A 206 -2.50 -10.90 7.19
CA THR A 206 -1.62 -9.91 6.55
C THR A 206 -2.14 -8.48 6.73
N TRP A 207 -3.42 -8.32 7.02
CA TRP A 207 -4.09 -7.06 7.39
C TRP A 207 -3.86 -6.63 8.84
N CYS A 208 -3.34 -7.52 9.68
CA CYS A 208 -3.19 -7.30 11.12
C CYS A 208 -1.83 -6.66 11.45
N GLY A 209 -1.81 -5.44 11.98
CA GLY A 209 -0.58 -4.72 12.32
C GLY A 209 0.28 -5.46 13.37
N ALA A 210 -0.32 -6.11 14.38
CA ALA A 210 0.41 -6.94 15.35
C ALA A 210 1.06 -8.16 14.67
N CYS A 211 0.37 -8.77 13.69
CA CYS A 211 0.92 -9.90 12.94
C CYS A 211 2.14 -9.50 12.13
N LYS A 212 2.12 -8.33 11.48
CA LYS A 212 3.26 -7.82 10.72
C LYS A 212 4.53 -7.68 11.59
N GLN A 213 4.38 -7.38 12.87
CA GLN A 213 5.52 -7.23 13.80
C GLN A 213 5.94 -8.54 14.48
N MET A 214 4.99 -9.43 14.77
CA MET A 214 5.24 -10.60 15.64
C MET A 214 5.49 -11.88 14.84
N VAL A 215 4.78 -12.09 13.71
CA VAL A 215 4.95 -13.29 12.89
C VAL A 215 6.38 -13.43 12.33
N PRO A 216 7.07 -12.36 11.89
CA PRO A 216 8.46 -12.47 11.45
C PRO A 216 9.41 -13.02 12.50
N ARG A 217 9.16 -12.77 13.80
CA ARG A 217 10.02 -13.30 14.89
C ARG A 217 9.94 -14.82 14.99
N ILE A 218 8.73 -15.37 14.89
CA ILE A 218 8.58 -16.82 14.89
C ILE A 218 9.05 -17.45 13.57
N MET A 219 9.04 -16.70 12.45
CA MET A 219 9.69 -17.15 11.21
C MET A 219 11.20 -17.28 11.40
N ALA A 220 11.86 -16.31 12.08
CA ALA A 220 13.28 -16.41 12.40
C ALA A 220 13.60 -17.62 13.32
N VAL A 221 12.71 -17.93 14.26
CA VAL A 221 12.83 -19.15 15.08
C VAL A 221 12.68 -20.41 14.22
N ALA A 222 11.72 -20.42 13.29
CA ALA A 222 11.51 -21.53 12.37
C ALA A 222 12.72 -21.77 11.49
N ASP A 223 13.33 -20.71 10.92
CA ASP A 223 14.56 -20.79 10.12
C ASP A 223 15.71 -21.39 10.96
N ARG A 224 15.84 -21.01 12.23
CA ARG A 224 16.87 -21.55 13.14
C ARG A 224 16.61 -23.01 13.58
N LEU A 225 15.37 -23.49 13.52
CA LEU A 225 14.97 -24.85 13.88
C LEU A 225 14.77 -25.77 12.68
N GLU A 226 15.14 -25.32 11.47
CA GLU A 226 15.09 -26.15 10.28
C GLU A 226 15.87 -27.44 10.47
N GLY A 227 15.28 -28.57 10.05
CA GLY A 227 15.85 -29.91 10.21
C GLY A 227 15.71 -30.51 11.63
N SER A 228 15.10 -29.82 12.59
CA SER A 228 14.74 -30.39 13.89
C SER A 228 13.38 -31.11 13.83
N LYS A 229 12.93 -31.69 14.96
CA LYS A 229 11.58 -32.26 15.10
C LYS A 229 10.49 -31.22 15.34
N ILE A 230 10.82 -29.91 15.30
CA ILE A 230 9.87 -28.82 15.45
C ILE A 230 9.52 -28.27 14.07
N THR A 231 8.26 -28.36 13.68
CA THR A 231 7.74 -27.91 12.40
C THR A 231 6.82 -26.70 12.60
N PHE A 232 6.81 -25.81 11.59
CA PHE A 232 5.98 -24.61 11.62
C PHE A 232 5.03 -24.60 10.42
N ASP A 233 3.78 -24.24 10.67
CA ASP A 233 2.72 -24.05 9.68
C ASP A 233 2.11 -22.68 9.90
N PHE A 234 1.99 -21.91 8.82
CA PHE A 234 1.43 -20.56 8.86
C PHE A 234 0.07 -20.57 8.19
N TYR A 235 -0.98 -20.18 8.90
CA TYR A 235 -2.34 -20.17 8.39
C TYR A 235 -2.89 -18.74 8.33
N GLY A 236 -3.09 -18.23 7.13
CA GLY A 236 -3.61 -16.90 6.85
C GLY A 236 -5.12 -16.84 7.01
N LEU A 237 -5.61 -15.85 7.76
CA LEU A 237 -7.02 -15.63 8.06
C LEU A 237 -7.54 -14.34 7.41
N PRO A 238 -8.82 -14.31 6.97
CA PRO A 238 -9.46 -13.11 6.48
C PRO A 238 -9.74 -12.12 7.63
N PRO A 239 -9.95 -10.82 7.32
CA PRO A 239 -10.65 -9.92 8.22
C PRO A 239 -12.02 -10.53 8.57
N GLY A 240 -12.34 -10.65 9.85
CA GLY A 240 -13.55 -11.39 10.25
C GLY A 240 -13.31 -12.88 10.46
N ILE A 241 -12.33 -13.19 11.27
CA ILE A 241 -11.81 -14.53 11.66
C ILE A 241 -12.90 -15.59 11.88
N ALA A 242 -14.03 -15.20 12.48
CA ALA A 242 -15.12 -16.11 12.85
C ALA A 242 -15.77 -16.85 11.67
N GLY A 243 -15.58 -16.36 10.43
CA GLY A 243 -16.09 -17.00 9.22
C GLY A 243 -15.18 -18.08 8.65
N ASP A 244 -13.95 -18.22 9.14
CA ASP A 244 -13.00 -19.21 8.65
C ASP A 244 -13.21 -20.56 9.36
N PRO A 245 -13.43 -21.68 8.60
CA PRO A 245 -13.71 -22.99 9.19
C PRO A 245 -12.57 -23.53 10.06
N GLU A 246 -11.32 -23.29 9.67
CA GLU A 246 -10.15 -23.75 10.41
C GLU A 246 -9.95 -22.95 11.70
N ALA A 247 -10.16 -21.63 11.64
CA ALA A 247 -10.19 -20.80 12.84
C ALA A 247 -11.27 -21.27 13.82
N GLY A 248 -12.47 -21.60 13.31
CA GLY A 248 -13.56 -22.16 14.12
C GLY A 248 -13.20 -23.49 14.76
N ARG A 249 -12.65 -24.43 13.97
CA ARG A 249 -12.19 -25.75 14.45
C ARG A 249 -11.13 -25.64 15.54
N MET A 250 -10.22 -24.69 15.39
CA MET A 250 -9.10 -24.44 16.28
C MET A 250 -9.44 -23.46 17.42
N GLY A 251 -10.66 -22.92 17.45
CA GLY A 251 -11.07 -21.94 18.45
C GLY A 251 -10.24 -20.67 18.45
N ILE A 252 -9.82 -20.20 17.26
CA ILE A 252 -9.04 -18.97 17.09
C ILE A 252 -9.97 -17.77 17.15
N GLN A 253 -9.75 -16.89 18.11
CA GLN A 253 -10.55 -15.68 18.34
C GLN A 253 -9.81 -14.39 17.99
N ALA A 254 -8.49 -14.44 17.94
CA ALA A 254 -7.62 -13.29 17.64
C ALA A 254 -6.36 -13.74 16.92
N VAL A 255 -5.70 -12.80 16.25
CA VAL A 255 -4.40 -13.00 15.58
C VAL A 255 -3.37 -11.95 16.04
N PRO A 256 -2.09 -12.31 16.16
CA PRO A 256 -1.55 -13.65 15.94
C PRO A 256 -1.86 -14.62 17.11
N THR A 257 -2.12 -15.88 16.79
CA THR A 257 -2.22 -16.97 17.77
C THR A 257 -1.37 -18.14 17.29
N GLY A 258 -0.46 -18.62 18.11
CA GLY A 258 0.32 -19.84 17.87
C GLY A 258 -0.24 -20.99 18.70
N VAL A 259 -0.52 -22.13 18.07
CA VAL A 259 -0.94 -23.34 18.76
C VAL A 259 0.18 -24.35 18.68
N VAL A 260 0.67 -24.81 19.84
CA VAL A 260 1.77 -25.77 19.95
C VAL A 260 1.22 -27.14 20.21
N PHE A 261 1.57 -28.10 19.38
CA PHE A 261 1.22 -29.50 19.51
C PHE A 261 2.46 -30.32 19.80
N VAL A 262 2.34 -31.31 20.69
CA VAL A 262 3.36 -32.34 20.99
C VAL A 262 2.74 -33.69 20.71
N ASP A 263 3.33 -34.49 19.84
CA ASP A 263 2.82 -35.79 19.42
C ASP A 263 1.31 -35.73 19.05
N GLY A 264 0.93 -34.66 18.34
CA GLY A 264 -0.43 -34.40 17.87
C GLY A 264 -1.43 -33.87 18.90
N LYS A 265 -1.04 -33.67 20.17
CA LYS A 265 -1.89 -33.12 21.23
C LYS A 265 -1.54 -31.66 21.50
N GLU A 266 -2.55 -30.78 21.63
CA GLU A 266 -2.33 -29.37 21.99
C GLU A 266 -1.66 -29.28 23.39
N ALA A 267 -0.44 -28.75 23.42
CA ALA A 267 0.32 -28.48 24.64
C ALA A 267 0.02 -27.06 25.19
N GLY A 268 -0.42 -26.15 24.32
CA GLY A 268 -0.79 -24.82 24.73
C GLY A 268 -0.68 -23.81 23.58
N ARG A 269 -0.82 -22.52 23.94
CA ARG A 269 -0.90 -21.45 22.94
C ARG A 269 0.05 -20.30 23.21
N ILE A 270 0.66 -19.76 22.16
CA ILE A 270 1.43 -18.53 22.19
C ILE A 270 0.46 -17.37 21.98
N SER A 271 0.36 -16.50 22.97
CA SER A 271 -0.49 -15.30 22.91
C SER A 271 0.14 -14.14 23.68
N GLY A 272 -0.37 -12.93 23.50
CA GLY A 272 0.05 -11.75 24.24
C GLY A 272 1.57 -11.53 24.22
N ASN A 273 2.18 -11.46 25.41
CA ASN A 273 3.61 -11.22 25.56
C ASN A 273 4.52 -12.37 25.07
N GLY A 274 3.97 -13.59 24.92
CA GLY A 274 4.72 -14.73 24.38
C GLY A 274 5.26 -14.50 22.97
N TRP A 275 4.63 -13.64 22.21
CA TRP A 275 5.08 -13.27 20.87
C TRP A 275 6.33 -12.40 20.83
N ARG A 276 6.74 -11.81 21.95
CA ARG A 276 7.98 -10.99 22.02
C ARG A 276 9.23 -11.84 21.96
N VAL A 277 9.16 -13.06 22.55
CA VAL A 277 10.24 -14.04 22.60
C VAL A 277 9.62 -15.42 22.33
N PRO A 278 9.26 -15.70 21.07
CA PRO A 278 8.46 -16.90 20.74
C PRO A 278 9.18 -18.22 21.03
N GLU A 279 10.51 -18.28 20.90
CA GLU A 279 11.30 -19.46 21.28
C GLU A 279 11.18 -19.79 22.76
N LEU A 280 11.15 -18.78 23.63
CA LEU A 280 10.93 -18.98 25.06
C LEU A 280 9.50 -19.45 25.35
N ALA A 281 8.52 -18.88 24.64
CA ALA A 281 7.12 -19.30 24.80
C ALA A 281 6.93 -20.76 24.38
N ILE A 282 7.51 -21.20 23.28
CA ILE A 282 7.49 -22.59 22.83
C ILE A 282 8.17 -23.48 23.90
N ASN A 283 9.38 -23.16 24.34
CA ASN A 283 10.10 -23.94 25.33
C ASN A 283 9.28 -24.11 26.64
N ASN A 284 8.65 -23.03 27.10
CA ASN A 284 7.84 -23.10 28.32
C ASN A 284 6.61 -24.00 28.17
N LEU A 285 5.97 -24.01 27.00
CA LEU A 285 4.84 -24.90 26.71
C LEU A 285 5.27 -26.36 26.63
N LEU A 286 6.47 -26.64 26.10
CA LEU A 286 7.01 -28.00 26.04
C LEU A 286 7.36 -28.55 27.45
N VAL A 287 7.88 -27.70 28.34
CA VAL A 287 8.24 -28.11 29.72
C VAL A 287 6.97 -28.29 30.54
N ASN A 288 6.01 -27.38 30.48
CA ASN A 288 4.80 -27.41 31.30
C ASN A 288 3.74 -28.42 30.81
N GLY A 289 3.71 -28.69 29.48
CA GLY A 289 2.80 -29.68 28.89
C GLY A 289 3.22 -31.15 29.11
N GLN A 290 4.36 -31.36 29.77
CA GLN A 290 4.86 -32.70 30.14
C GLN A 290 4.44 -33.15 31.58
N SER A 291 3.66 -32.29 32.28
CA SER A 291 3.22 -32.54 33.69
C SER A 291 1.90 -33.25 33.74
#